data_dc7ec61b14e31a60388f803c84da6412
#
_entry.id   dc7ec61b14e31a60388f803c84da6412
#
_cell.length_a   1.000
_cell.length_b   1.000
_cell.length_c   1.000
_cell.angle_alpha   90.00
_cell.angle_beta   90.00
_cell.angle_gamma   90.00
#
_symmetry.space_group_name_H-M   'P 1'
#
loop_
_entity.id
_entity.type
_entity.pdbx_description
1 polymer ?
#
loop_
_entity_poly.entity_id
_entity_poly.type
_entity_poly.pdbx_seq_one_letter_code
_entity_poly.pdbx_strand_id
1 'polypeptide(L)'
;SRAYNAYNGMMVMVCALLIAVNKPLAHFLYAKEFYQAWKYVPYLSIGFVFMAMANFMGGIFQAVNATKIIAASTLAGAAVNAALDIAMTPFMGPAGAALATSISYFTVWAYRAAAVRPFICLKLDMARNLLVYAVLYLQAVFNIYYPVRYLNCVIIIGLCMIYKHEIAETARLAGKLLKK
;
A
#
# COMPACT_ATOMS: atom_id res chain seq x y z
N SER A 1 4.64 -5.38 -17.19
CA SER A 1 3.28 -5.43 -16.62
C SER A 1 3.09 -6.60 -15.65
N ARG A 2 3.49 -7.87 -15.99
CA ARG A 2 3.31 -9.03 -15.11
C ARG A 2 4.00 -8.87 -13.76
N ALA A 3 5.29 -8.51 -13.75
CA ALA A 3 6.04 -8.31 -12.52
C ALA A 3 5.43 -7.22 -11.62
N TYR A 4 4.94 -6.13 -12.21
CA TYR A 4 4.25 -5.08 -11.47
C TYR A 4 2.97 -5.59 -10.80
N ASN A 5 2.13 -6.31 -11.55
CA ASN A 5 0.87 -6.84 -11.03
C ASN A 5 1.10 -7.90 -9.94
N ALA A 6 2.09 -8.79 -10.13
CA ALA A 6 2.48 -9.78 -9.13
C ALA A 6 3.00 -9.11 -7.85
N TYR A 7 3.86 -8.10 -7.97
CA TYR A 7 4.39 -7.34 -6.84
C TYR A 7 3.28 -6.58 -6.11
N ASN A 8 2.37 -5.93 -6.86
CA ASN A 8 1.22 -5.25 -6.27
C ASN A 8 0.30 -6.23 -5.51
N GLY A 9 -0.04 -7.37 -6.12
CA GLY A 9 -0.84 -8.39 -5.47
C GLY A 9 -0.21 -8.89 -4.17
N MET A 10 1.10 -9.14 -4.17
CA MET A 10 1.83 -9.54 -2.96
C MET A 10 1.76 -8.46 -1.87
N MET A 11 2.01 -7.20 -2.21
CA MET A 11 1.96 -6.08 -1.25
C MET A 11 0.57 -5.87 -0.68
N VAL A 12 -0.48 -5.96 -1.52
CA VAL A 12 -1.88 -5.88 -1.10
C VAL A 12 -2.23 -7.01 -0.14
N MET A 13 -1.82 -8.25 -0.42
CA MET A 13 -2.08 -9.40 0.46
C MET A 13 -1.39 -9.25 1.81
N VAL A 14 -0.12 -8.84 1.83
CA VAL A 14 0.62 -8.58 3.07
C VAL A 14 -0.06 -7.46 3.87
N CYS A 15 -0.48 -6.38 3.21
CA CYS A 15 -1.19 -5.28 3.86
C CYS A 15 -2.52 -5.74 4.47
N ALA A 16 -3.34 -6.49 3.72
CA ALA A 16 -4.62 -7.02 4.21
C ALA A 16 -4.45 -7.94 5.42
N LEU A 17 -3.42 -8.80 5.41
CA LEU A 17 -3.07 -9.66 6.54
C LEU A 17 -2.61 -8.83 7.75
N LEU A 18 -1.75 -7.84 7.56
CA LEU A 18 -1.30 -6.95 8.63
C LEU A 18 -2.49 -6.20 9.27
N ILE A 19 -3.42 -5.70 8.47
CA ILE A 19 -4.63 -5.05 8.97
C ILE A 19 -5.48 -6.04 9.78
N ALA A 20 -5.63 -7.29 9.32
CA ALA A 20 -6.44 -8.30 10.00
C ALA A 20 -5.86 -8.71 11.35
N VAL A 21 -4.52 -8.86 11.45
CA VAL A 21 -3.82 -9.26 12.67
C VAL A 21 -3.31 -8.10 13.51
N ASN A 22 -3.61 -6.87 13.12
CA ASN A 22 -3.07 -5.66 13.74
C ASN A 22 -3.34 -5.59 15.26
N LYS A 23 -4.57 -5.86 15.71
CA LYS A 23 -4.92 -5.82 17.15
C LYS A 23 -4.17 -6.84 17.99
N PRO A 24 -4.16 -8.16 17.65
CA PRO A 24 -3.38 -9.13 18.41
C PRO A 24 -1.88 -8.84 18.35
N LEU A 25 -1.38 -8.37 17.20
CA LEU A 25 0.01 -8.01 17.04
C LEU A 25 0.40 -6.82 17.94
N ALA A 26 -0.45 -5.80 18.01
CA ALA A 26 -0.26 -4.65 18.88
C ALA A 26 -0.27 -5.04 20.37
N HIS A 27 -1.13 -5.97 20.76
CA HIS A 27 -1.18 -6.45 22.14
C HIS A 27 0.11 -7.16 22.56
N PHE A 28 0.77 -7.83 21.62
CA PHE A 28 2.02 -8.54 21.88
C PHE A 28 3.26 -7.64 21.80
N LEU A 29 3.28 -6.69 20.84
CA LEU A 29 4.47 -5.88 20.52
C LEU A 29 4.51 -4.53 21.23
N TYR A 30 3.37 -3.92 21.55
CA TYR A 30 3.35 -2.54 22.06
C TYR A 30 3.32 -2.51 23.60
N ALA A 31 4.12 -1.63 24.18
CA ALA A 31 3.99 -1.28 25.59
C ALA A 31 2.60 -0.70 25.86
N LYS A 32 2.09 -0.87 27.10
CA LYS A 32 0.73 -0.46 27.49
C LYS A 32 0.41 1.02 27.14
N GLU A 33 1.40 1.89 27.26
CA GLU A 33 1.28 3.32 26.98
C GLU A 33 1.07 3.62 25.48
N PHE A 34 1.66 2.81 24.61
CA PHE A 34 1.59 2.96 23.15
C PHE A 34 0.55 2.06 22.49
N TYR A 35 -0.26 1.32 23.28
CA TYR A 35 -1.22 0.37 22.73
C TYR A 35 -2.19 1.02 21.73
N GLN A 36 -2.60 2.27 21.95
CA GLN A 36 -3.52 2.97 21.05
C GLN A 36 -2.98 3.19 19.62
N ALA A 37 -1.68 3.02 19.40
CA ALA A 37 -1.06 3.14 18.07
C ALA A 37 -1.62 2.14 17.04
N TRP A 38 -2.22 1.02 17.50
CA TRP A 38 -2.86 0.06 16.60
C TRP A 38 -3.95 0.68 15.70
N LYS A 39 -4.57 1.79 16.11
CA LYS A 39 -5.58 2.50 15.33
C LYS A 39 -5.01 3.20 14.09
N TYR A 40 -3.73 3.54 14.10
CA TYR A 40 -3.07 4.32 13.04
C TYR A 40 -2.32 3.41 12.06
N VAL A 41 -1.88 2.25 12.51
CA VAL A 41 -1.11 1.28 11.72
C VAL A 41 -1.81 0.87 10.41
N PRO A 42 -3.13 0.62 10.35
CA PRO A 42 -3.80 0.28 9.10
C PRO A 42 -3.63 1.34 8.00
N TYR A 43 -3.75 2.62 8.34
CA TYR A 43 -3.58 3.73 7.38
C TYR A 43 -2.14 3.81 6.86
N LEU A 44 -1.16 3.66 7.76
CA LEU A 44 0.25 3.63 7.39
C LEU A 44 0.58 2.42 6.52
N SER A 45 0.02 1.25 6.82
CA SER A 45 0.23 0.02 6.04
C SER A 45 -0.25 0.18 4.59
N ILE A 46 -1.38 0.85 4.38
CA ILE A 46 -1.86 1.18 3.03
C ILE A 46 -0.91 2.17 2.35
N GLY A 47 -0.44 3.18 3.06
CA GLY A 47 0.58 4.11 2.56
C GLY A 47 1.84 3.38 2.10
N PHE A 48 2.31 2.39 2.86
CA PHE A 48 3.47 1.57 2.46
C PHE A 48 3.24 0.76 1.19
N VAL A 49 2.01 0.32 0.88
CA VAL A 49 1.71 -0.30 -0.42
C VAL A 49 1.97 0.70 -1.54
N PHE A 50 1.46 1.93 -1.43
CA PHE A 50 1.72 2.98 -2.43
C PHE A 50 3.21 3.31 -2.57
N MET A 51 3.92 3.42 -1.44
CA MET A 51 5.37 3.64 -1.44
C MET A 51 6.13 2.51 -2.13
N ALA A 52 5.79 1.25 -1.86
CA ALA A 52 6.39 0.09 -2.49
C ALA A 52 6.19 0.10 -4.01
N MET A 53 4.94 0.41 -4.46
CA MET A 53 4.63 0.51 -5.88
C MET A 53 5.33 1.70 -6.56
N ALA A 54 5.45 2.83 -5.86
CA ALA A 54 6.22 3.98 -6.33
C ALA A 54 7.72 3.64 -6.45
N ASN A 55 8.28 2.89 -5.52
CA ASN A 55 9.69 2.47 -5.56
C ASN A 55 9.96 1.47 -6.69
N PHE A 56 9.02 0.57 -6.99
CA PHE A 56 9.11 -0.30 -8.16
C PHE A 56 9.27 0.52 -9.45
N MET A 57 8.47 1.58 -9.63
CA MET A 57 8.61 2.48 -10.78
C MET A 57 9.89 3.32 -10.70
N GLY A 58 10.34 3.67 -9.48
CA GLY A 58 11.61 4.34 -9.24
C GLY A 58 12.80 3.58 -9.82
N GLY A 59 12.81 2.24 -9.68
CA GLY A 59 13.83 1.38 -10.31
C GLY A 59 13.85 1.49 -11.85
N ILE A 60 12.68 1.64 -12.47
CA ILE A 60 12.58 1.87 -13.93
C ILE A 60 13.21 3.21 -14.30
N PHE A 61 12.86 4.29 -13.58
CA PHE A 61 13.42 5.62 -13.84
C PHE A 61 14.93 5.69 -13.64
N GLN A 62 15.46 4.92 -12.67
CA GLN A 62 16.92 4.80 -12.48
C GLN A 62 17.57 4.11 -13.69
N ALA A 63 16.99 3.03 -14.17
CA ALA A 63 17.51 2.28 -15.32
C ALA A 63 17.55 3.10 -16.62
N VAL A 64 16.64 4.08 -16.79
CA VAL A 64 16.58 4.97 -17.96
C VAL A 64 17.20 6.35 -17.68
N ASN A 65 17.94 6.52 -16.58
CA ASN A 65 18.56 7.79 -16.16
C ASN A 65 17.57 8.97 -16.00
N ALA A 66 16.29 8.70 -15.73
CA ALA A 66 15.24 9.70 -15.53
C ALA A 66 15.06 10.08 -14.04
N THR A 67 16.15 10.24 -13.30
CA THR A 67 16.17 10.47 -11.84
C THR A 67 15.47 11.77 -11.43
N LYS A 68 15.37 12.76 -12.31
CA LYS A 68 14.61 13.99 -12.08
C LYS A 68 13.14 13.73 -11.75
N ILE A 69 12.54 12.69 -12.32
CA ILE A 69 11.15 12.28 -12.04
C ILE A 69 11.04 11.76 -10.61
N ILE A 70 12.03 11.01 -10.14
CA ILE A 70 12.07 10.50 -8.76
C ILE A 70 12.12 11.67 -7.78
N ALA A 71 13.03 12.63 -8.00
CA ALA A 71 13.16 13.81 -7.16
C ALA A 71 11.88 14.66 -7.14
N ALA A 72 11.32 14.98 -8.32
CA ALA A 72 10.12 15.80 -8.44
C ALA A 72 8.91 15.13 -7.77
N SER A 73 8.69 13.82 -8.00
CA SER A 73 7.58 13.08 -7.38
C SER A 73 7.71 13.01 -5.87
N THR A 74 8.94 12.81 -5.35
CA THR A 74 9.18 12.76 -3.90
C THR A 74 8.97 14.13 -3.26
N LEU A 75 9.42 15.21 -3.90
CA LEU A 75 9.19 16.57 -3.42
C LEU A 75 7.70 16.94 -3.42
N ALA A 76 6.96 16.56 -4.47
CA ALA A 76 5.51 16.74 -4.52
C ALA A 76 4.81 15.98 -3.37
N GLY A 77 5.20 14.73 -3.12
CA GLY A 77 4.68 13.96 -2.00
C GLY A 77 4.99 14.60 -0.65
N ALA A 78 6.21 15.09 -0.44
CA ALA A 78 6.60 15.76 0.80
C ALA A 78 5.80 17.06 1.01
N ALA A 79 5.57 17.85 -0.02
CA ALA A 79 4.75 19.06 0.05
C ALA A 79 3.29 18.73 0.42
N VAL A 80 2.71 17.70 -0.21
CA VAL A 80 1.35 17.23 0.12
C VAL A 80 1.29 16.71 1.55
N ASN A 81 2.29 15.94 2.01
CA ASN A 81 2.35 15.46 3.38
C ASN A 81 2.35 16.61 4.38
N ALA A 82 3.26 17.59 4.21
CA ALA A 82 3.35 18.73 5.11
C ALA A 82 2.04 19.54 5.14
N ALA A 83 1.43 19.80 3.99
CA ALA A 83 0.17 20.54 3.92
C ALA A 83 -0.97 19.80 4.63
N LEU A 84 -1.09 18.49 4.41
CA LEU A 84 -2.12 17.67 5.03
C LEU A 84 -1.87 17.45 6.53
N ASP A 85 -0.61 17.31 6.97
CA ASP A 85 -0.28 17.23 8.40
C ASP A 85 -0.72 18.48 9.15
N ILE A 86 -0.43 19.66 8.60
CA ILE A 86 -0.86 20.93 9.19
C ILE A 86 -2.39 21.03 9.22
N ALA A 87 -3.07 20.56 8.18
CA ALA A 87 -4.53 20.66 8.07
C ALA A 87 -5.27 19.61 8.91
N MET A 88 -4.79 18.36 8.97
CA MET A 88 -5.54 17.24 9.54
C MET A 88 -5.14 16.92 10.99
N THR A 89 -3.88 17.09 11.35
CA THR A 89 -3.39 16.71 12.69
C THR A 89 -4.07 17.49 13.83
N PRO A 90 -4.39 18.79 13.71
CA PRO A 90 -5.12 19.51 14.77
C PRO A 90 -6.51 18.94 15.06
N PHE A 91 -7.19 18.36 14.06
CA PHE A 91 -8.57 17.85 14.19
C PHE A 91 -8.61 16.35 14.49
N MET A 92 -7.68 15.57 13.94
CA MET A 92 -7.69 14.11 14.00
C MET A 92 -6.53 13.52 14.83
N GLY A 93 -5.64 14.38 15.34
CA GLY A 93 -4.44 13.94 16.08
C GLY A 93 -3.56 12.99 15.24
N PRO A 94 -2.96 11.95 15.85
CA PRO A 94 -2.07 11.02 15.16
C PRO A 94 -2.73 10.26 13.99
N ALA A 95 -4.07 10.12 13.98
CA ALA A 95 -4.78 9.52 12.85
C ALA A 95 -4.71 10.42 11.60
N GLY A 96 -4.76 11.74 11.80
CA GLY A 96 -4.59 12.72 10.74
C GLY A 96 -3.21 12.62 10.08
N ALA A 97 -2.16 12.54 10.87
CA ALA A 97 -0.79 12.37 10.38
C ALA A 97 -0.61 11.04 9.61
N ALA A 98 -1.20 9.94 10.09
CA ALA A 98 -1.16 8.66 9.40
C ALA A 98 -1.87 8.69 8.05
N LEU A 99 -3.03 9.35 7.97
CA LEU A 99 -3.76 9.57 6.72
C LEU A 99 -3.00 10.49 5.76
N ALA A 100 -2.44 11.60 6.26
CA ALA A 100 -1.62 12.52 5.46
C ALA A 100 -0.44 11.80 4.82
N THR A 101 0.25 10.94 5.58
CA THR A 101 1.34 10.10 5.06
C THR A 101 0.84 9.14 3.97
N SER A 102 -0.30 8.49 4.18
CA SER A 102 -0.86 7.56 3.19
C SER A 102 -1.25 8.27 1.88
N ILE A 103 -1.87 9.44 1.97
CA ILE A 103 -2.24 10.27 0.81
C ILE A 103 -0.98 10.79 0.09
N SER A 104 0.04 11.18 0.84
CA SER A 104 1.33 11.60 0.28
C SER A 104 1.96 10.49 -0.57
N TYR A 105 2.03 9.26 -0.07
CA TYR A 105 2.57 8.13 -0.83
C TYR A 105 1.69 7.76 -2.03
N PHE A 106 0.37 7.89 -1.91
CA PHE A 106 -0.52 7.79 -3.08
C PHE A 106 -0.19 8.84 -4.14
N THR A 107 0.09 10.08 -3.74
CA THR A 107 0.48 11.17 -4.66
C THR A 107 1.78 10.83 -5.39
N VAL A 108 2.81 10.34 -4.68
CA VAL A 108 4.07 9.88 -5.28
C VAL A 108 3.82 8.76 -6.28
N TRP A 109 3.03 7.76 -5.90
CA TRP A 109 2.68 6.65 -6.77
C TRP A 109 1.92 7.12 -8.03
N ALA A 110 0.91 7.98 -7.88
CA ALA A 110 0.11 8.49 -8.99
C ALA A 110 0.96 9.32 -9.97
N TYR A 111 1.85 10.18 -9.43
CA TYR A 111 2.79 10.95 -10.24
C TYR A 111 3.69 10.02 -11.07
N ARG A 112 4.29 9.02 -10.43
CA ARG A 112 5.19 8.06 -11.11
C ARG A 112 4.43 7.19 -12.10
N ALA A 113 3.19 6.77 -11.81
CA ALA A 113 2.34 6.00 -12.71
C ALA A 113 1.96 6.78 -13.98
N ALA A 114 1.76 8.08 -13.86
CA ALA A 114 1.56 8.95 -15.03
C ALA A 114 2.85 9.13 -15.83
N ALA A 115 3.97 9.37 -15.14
CA ALA A 115 5.27 9.68 -15.76
C ALA A 115 5.96 8.45 -16.40
N VAL A 116 5.61 7.22 -16.04
CA VAL A 116 6.27 6.01 -16.56
C VAL A 116 5.80 5.62 -17.97
N ARG A 117 4.65 6.12 -18.41
CA ARG A 117 4.02 5.76 -19.70
C ARG A 117 4.91 5.96 -20.93
N PRO A 118 5.70 7.05 -21.06
CA PRO A 118 6.58 7.25 -22.21
C PRO A 118 7.75 6.25 -22.27
N PHE A 119 8.14 5.68 -21.14
CA PHE A 119 9.31 4.81 -21.03
C PHE A 119 8.98 3.33 -21.21
N ILE A 120 7.83 2.91 -20.69
CA ILE A 120 7.39 1.50 -20.76
C ILE A 120 5.87 1.45 -20.86
N CYS A 121 5.35 0.64 -21.80
CA CYS A 121 3.94 0.30 -21.87
C CYS A 121 3.54 -0.61 -20.69
N LEU A 122 3.42 -0.03 -19.49
CA LEU A 122 2.85 -0.73 -18.35
C LEU A 122 1.34 -0.76 -18.51
N LYS A 123 0.78 -1.96 -18.73
CA LYS A 123 -0.66 -2.17 -18.59
C LYS A 123 -0.96 -2.18 -17.09
N LEU A 124 -1.22 -1.00 -16.56
CA LEU A 124 -1.71 -0.79 -15.22
C LEU A 124 -3.23 -0.93 -15.28
N ASP A 125 -3.77 -2.00 -14.72
CA ASP A 125 -5.22 -2.12 -14.53
C ASP A 125 -5.67 -1.15 -13.42
N MET A 126 -5.66 0.16 -13.78
CA MET A 126 -5.90 1.26 -12.82
C MET A 126 -7.23 1.09 -12.07
N ALA A 127 -8.29 0.66 -12.79
CA ALA A 127 -9.60 0.44 -12.19
C ALA A 127 -9.54 -0.67 -11.12
N ARG A 128 -8.89 -1.81 -11.44
CA ARG A 128 -8.69 -2.92 -10.49
C ARG A 128 -7.87 -2.47 -9.28
N ASN A 129 -6.77 -1.77 -9.51
CA ASN A 129 -5.88 -1.33 -8.44
C ASN A 129 -6.59 -0.34 -7.51
N LEU A 130 -7.31 0.65 -8.04
CA LEU A 130 -8.06 1.62 -7.25
C LEU A 130 -9.17 0.95 -6.43
N LEU A 131 -9.89 -0.01 -7.03
CA LEU A 131 -10.91 -0.79 -6.33
C LEU A 131 -10.29 -1.55 -5.15
N VAL A 132 -9.18 -2.24 -5.38
CA VAL A 132 -8.48 -3.00 -4.33
C VAL A 132 -7.98 -2.08 -3.20
N TYR A 133 -7.44 -0.91 -3.53
CA TYR A 133 -7.01 0.06 -2.52
C TYR A 133 -8.20 0.62 -1.73
N ALA A 134 -9.34 0.88 -2.39
CA ALA A 134 -10.57 1.26 -1.69
C ALA A 134 -11.05 0.17 -0.73
N VAL A 135 -10.97 -1.12 -1.14
CA VAL A 135 -11.28 -2.26 -0.26
C VAL A 135 -10.36 -2.32 0.95
N LEU A 136 -9.06 -2.04 0.80
CA LEU A 136 -8.11 -1.97 1.93
C LEU A 136 -8.47 -0.84 2.90
N TYR A 137 -8.85 0.35 2.38
CA TYR A 137 -9.31 1.45 3.25
C TYR A 137 -10.59 1.09 3.98
N LEU A 138 -11.56 0.46 3.32
CA LEU A 138 -12.77 -0.05 3.97
C LEU A 138 -12.43 -1.07 5.06
N GLN A 139 -11.51 -2.02 4.77
CA GLN A 139 -11.03 -2.98 5.76
C GLN A 139 -10.40 -2.29 6.98
N ALA A 140 -9.57 -1.26 6.76
CA ALA A 140 -8.96 -0.48 7.84
C ALA A 140 -10.01 0.19 8.72
N VAL A 141 -10.98 0.88 8.13
CA VAL A 141 -12.08 1.54 8.84
C VAL A 141 -12.91 0.51 9.64
N PHE A 142 -13.32 -0.59 9.00
CA PHE A 142 -14.08 -1.63 9.70
C PHE A 142 -13.28 -2.28 10.83
N ASN A 143 -11.98 -2.52 10.65
CA ASN A 143 -11.14 -3.10 11.70
C ASN A 143 -11.03 -2.18 12.93
N ILE A 144 -11.03 -0.85 12.72
CA ILE A 144 -10.92 0.14 13.79
C ILE A 144 -12.24 0.32 14.52
N TYR A 145 -13.34 0.53 13.79
CA TYR A 145 -14.63 0.92 14.37
C TYR A 145 -15.55 -0.28 14.65
N TYR A 146 -15.49 -1.31 13.83
CA TYR A 146 -16.36 -2.49 13.90
C TYR A 146 -15.49 -3.77 13.84
N PRO A 147 -15.04 -4.33 15.00
CA PRO A 147 -14.14 -5.49 15.01
C PRO A 147 -14.84 -6.79 14.60
N VAL A 148 -15.34 -6.84 13.38
CA VAL A 148 -15.99 -8.03 12.81
C VAL A 148 -14.90 -8.92 12.19
N ARG A 149 -14.46 -9.93 12.96
CA ARG A 149 -13.40 -10.86 12.54
C ARG A 149 -13.73 -11.56 11.20
N TYR A 150 -14.98 -11.93 10.99
CA TYR A 150 -15.44 -12.58 9.75
C TYR A 150 -15.26 -11.71 8.50
N LEU A 151 -15.42 -10.39 8.62
CA LEU A 151 -15.26 -9.47 7.49
C LEU A 151 -13.82 -9.46 6.97
N ASN A 152 -12.84 -9.52 7.85
CA ASN A 152 -11.42 -9.62 7.45
C ASN A 152 -11.16 -10.90 6.64
N CYS A 153 -11.74 -12.05 7.05
CA CYS A 153 -11.61 -13.30 6.30
C CYS A 153 -12.26 -13.19 4.91
N VAL A 154 -13.46 -12.61 4.81
CA VAL A 154 -14.15 -12.43 3.54
C VAL A 154 -13.34 -11.53 2.59
N ILE A 155 -12.80 -10.42 3.09
CA ILE A 155 -11.98 -9.50 2.30
C ILE A 155 -10.72 -10.20 1.80
N ILE A 156 -10.00 -10.92 2.67
CA ILE A 156 -8.78 -11.65 2.30
C ILE A 156 -9.09 -12.71 1.25
N ILE A 157 -10.18 -13.47 1.39
CA ILE A 157 -10.61 -14.46 0.39
C ILE A 157 -10.93 -13.77 -0.95
N GLY A 158 -11.65 -12.65 -0.92
CA GLY A 158 -11.95 -11.86 -2.12
C GLY A 158 -10.69 -11.36 -2.82
N LEU A 159 -9.71 -10.85 -2.06
CA LEU A 159 -8.42 -10.42 -2.60
C LEU A 159 -7.62 -11.62 -3.17
N CYS A 160 -7.63 -12.77 -2.51
CA CYS A 160 -7.04 -14.00 -3.03
C CYS A 160 -7.68 -14.43 -4.37
N MET A 161 -8.99 -14.28 -4.51
CA MET A 161 -9.68 -14.57 -5.76
C MET A 161 -9.29 -13.60 -6.88
N ILE A 162 -9.16 -12.30 -6.58
CA ILE A 162 -8.74 -11.28 -7.55
C ILE A 162 -7.32 -11.55 -8.03
N TYR A 163 -6.41 -11.91 -7.13
CA TYR A 163 -4.97 -12.11 -7.43
C TYR A 163 -4.57 -13.58 -7.60
N LYS A 164 -5.55 -14.51 -7.74
CA LYS A 164 -5.26 -15.96 -7.85
C LYS A 164 -4.25 -16.32 -8.95
N HIS A 165 -4.33 -15.63 -10.09
CA HIS A 165 -3.45 -15.90 -11.24
C HIS A 165 -2.02 -15.43 -10.95
N GLU A 166 -1.86 -14.24 -10.39
CA GLU A 166 -0.58 -13.65 -10.03
C GLU A 166 0.10 -14.44 -8.89
N ILE A 167 -0.67 -14.88 -7.90
CA ILE A 167 -0.18 -15.72 -6.79
C ILE A 167 0.30 -17.08 -7.32
N ALA A 168 -0.46 -17.73 -8.21
CA ALA A 168 -0.07 -19.00 -8.78
C ALA A 168 1.19 -18.89 -9.64
N GLU A 169 1.36 -17.79 -10.37
CA GLU A 169 2.54 -17.54 -11.20
C GLU A 169 3.79 -17.30 -10.34
N THR A 170 3.67 -16.49 -9.27
CA THR A 170 4.78 -16.26 -8.32
C THR A 170 5.17 -17.52 -7.57
N ALA A 171 4.21 -18.33 -7.14
CA ALA A 171 4.48 -19.61 -6.50
C ALA A 171 5.22 -20.61 -7.43
N ARG A 172 4.85 -20.64 -8.71
CA ARG A 172 5.54 -21.45 -9.73
C ARG A 172 6.99 -20.99 -9.96
N LEU A 173 7.22 -19.68 -9.98
CA LEU A 173 8.56 -19.11 -10.14
C LEU A 173 9.43 -19.39 -8.91
N ALA A 174 8.90 -19.21 -7.69
CA ALA A 174 9.60 -19.55 -6.46
C ALA A 174 9.95 -21.04 -6.39
N GLY A 175 9.02 -21.92 -6.76
CA GLY A 175 9.28 -23.37 -6.82
C GLY A 175 10.36 -23.79 -7.85
N LYS A 176 10.53 -23.03 -8.93
CA LYS A 176 11.63 -23.26 -9.89
C LYS A 176 12.98 -22.79 -9.36
N LEU A 177 13.01 -21.73 -8.54
CA LEU A 177 14.25 -21.23 -7.93
C LEU A 177 14.74 -22.11 -6.78
N LEU A 178 13.83 -22.73 -6.03
CA LEU A 178 14.16 -23.67 -4.95
C LEU A 178 14.63 -25.05 -5.43
N LYS A 179 14.41 -25.37 -6.73
CA LYS A 179 14.84 -26.64 -7.35
C LYS A 179 16.20 -26.53 -8.06
N LYS A 180 16.85 -25.38 -8.00
CA LYS A 180 18.15 -25.11 -8.57
C LYS A 180 19.20 -24.96 -7.46
#